data_1227bb3dee777f7b3e2e42b645caf24d
#
_entry.id   1227bb3dee777f7b3e2e42b645caf24d
#
_cell.length_a   1.000
_cell.length_b   1.000
_cell.length_c   1.000
_cell.angle_alpha   90.00
_cell.angle_beta   90.00
_cell.angle_gamma   90.00
#
_symmetry.space_group_name_H-M   'P 1'
#
loop_
_entity.id
_entity.type
_entity.pdbx_description
1 polymer ?
#
loop_
_entity_poly.entity_id
_entity_poly.type
_entity_poly.pdbx_seq_one_letter_code
_entity_poly.pdbx_strand_id
1 'polypeptide(L)'
;MLLGSGELGKELVIALQRLGQHVIAVDAYANAPAMQVAQECEVINMLDGDALDAIVAKHQPDIIIPEVESIRTERFYAYEEQGIQVVPSARAAHFTMNRRAIRDLAAQELDLKTAPYRYARSLEQLTEGVEAVGMPCVVKPLMSSSGKGQSVIRSAADVHKAWEY
;
A
#
# COMPACT_ATOMS: atom_id res chain seq x y z
N MET A 1 15.18 -8.15 1.29
CA MET A 1 14.22 -8.34 0.18
C MET A 1 13.46 -7.03 -0.02
N LEU A 2 13.37 -6.54 -1.25
CA LEU A 2 12.62 -5.34 -1.64
C LEU A 2 11.35 -5.77 -2.36
N LEU A 3 10.19 -5.34 -1.89
CA LEU A 3 8.89 -5.62 -2.47
C LEU A 3 8.36 -4.38 -3.22
N GLY A 4 8.42 -4.41 -4.54
CA GLY A 4 8.30 -3.30 -5.46
C GLY A 4 9.67 -2.92 -6.02
N SER A 5 9.80 -2.97 -7.33
CA SER A 5 11.10 -2.88 -8.01
C SER A 5 11.12 -1.76 -9.06
N GLY A 6 10.41 -0.65 -8.79
CA GLY A 6 10.38 0.54 -9.64
C GLY A 6 11.71 1.33 -9.63
N GLU A 7 11.66 2.55 -10.17
CA GLU A 7 12.81 3.42 -10.29
C GLU A 7 13.38 3.82 -8.92
N LEU A 8 12.50 4.15 -7.96
CA LEU A 8 12.91 4.47 -6.59
C LEU A 8 13.52 3.23 -5.91
N GLY A 9 12.93 2.06 -6.12
CA GLY A 9 13.47 0.78 -5.66
C GLY A 9 14.87 0.53 -6.20
N LYS A 10 15.15 0.89 -7.47
CA LYS A 10 16.50 0.78 -8.06
C LYS A 10 17.52 1.62 -7.33
N GLU A 11 17.21 2.87 -6.99
CA GLU A 11 18.10 3.74 -6.23
C GLU A 11 18.37 3.18 -4.82
N LEU A 12 17.34 2.63 -4.18
CA LEU A 12 17.49 1.96 -2.89
C LEU A 12 18.42 0.74 -2.98
N VAL A 13 18.25 -0.11 -4.01
CA VAL A 13 19.13 -1.28 -4.23
C VAL A 13 20.58 -0.83 -4.36
N ILE A 14 20.85 0.19 -5.19
CA ILE A 14 22.21 0.72 -5.37
C ILE A 14 22.79 1.22 -4.03
N ALA A 15 21.99 1.94 -3.25
CA ALA A 15 22.41 2.43 -1.94
C ALA A 15 22.72 1.29 -0.96
N LEU A 16 21.89 0.25 -0.91
CA LEU A 16 22.09 -0.92 -0.07
C LEU A 16 23.35 -1.71 -0.48
N GLN A 17 23.59 -1.87 -1.79
CA GLN A 17 24.80 -2.53 -2.29
C GLN A 17 26.07 -1.77 -1.93
N ARG A 18 26.05 -0.44 -1.92
CA ARG A 18 27.18 0.38 -1.42
C ARG A 18 27.49 0.14 0.04
N LEU A 19 26.49 -0.31 0.81
CA LEU A 19 26.63 -0.73 2.22
C LEU A 19 26.96 -2.22 2.36
N GLY A 20 27.23 -2.92 1.27
CA GLY A 20 27.58 -4.35 1.27
C GLY A 20 26.39 -5.29 1.46
N GLN A 21 25.15 -4.81 1.28
CA GLN A 21 23.96 -5.63 1.45
C GLN A 21 23.66 -6.44 0.17
N HIS A 22 23.21 -7.69 0.36
CA HIS A 22 22.67 -8.55 -0.69
C HIS A 22 21.17 -8.23 -0.86
N VAL A 23 20.73 -7.93 -2.07
CA VAL A 23 19.35 -7.50 -2.33
C VAL A 23 18.66 -8.45 -3.28
N ILE A 24 17.46 -8.89 -2.87
CA ILE A 24 16.49 -9.63 -3.69
C ILE A 24 15.38 -8.66 -4.07
N ALA A 25 15.23 -8.37 -5.36
CA ALA A 25 14.21 -7.46 -5.88
C ALA A 25 12.98 -8.23 -6.35
N VAL A 26 11.79 -7.84 -5.92
CA VAL A 26 10.52 -8.53 -6.21
C VAL A 26 9.55 -7.57 -6.88
N ASP A 27 8.89 -8.02 -7.96
CA ASP A 27 7.81 -7.27 -8.60
C ASP A 27 6.83 -8.22 -9.31
N ALA A 28 5.71 -7.67 -9.81
CA ALA A 28 4.72 -8.41 -10.57
C ALA A 28 5.13 -8.67 -12.05
N TYR A 29 6.21 -8.06 -12.53
CA TYR A 29 6.70 -8.20 -13.91
C TYR A 29 8.22 -8.32 -13.96
N ALA A 30 8.71 -9.03 -14.96
CA ALA A 30 10.15 -9.23 -15.16
C ALA A 30 10.86 -7.97 -15.65
N ASN A 31 12.15 -7.89 -15.34
CA ASN A 31 13.04 -6.79 -15.75
C ASN A 31 12.60 -5.41 -15.20
N ALA A 32 11.89 -5.38 -14.09
CA ALA A 32 11.61 -4.14 -13.36
C ALA A 32 12.93 -3.39 -13.05
N PRO A 33 12.92 -2.04 -12.96
CA PRO A 33 14.13 -1.24 -12.81
C PRO A 33 15.12 -1.69 -11.73
N ALA A 34 14.64 -2.05 -10.53
CA ALA A 34 15.49 -2.52 -9.45
C ALA A 34 16.08 -3.92 -9.71
N MET A 35 15.36 -4.79 -10.42
CA MET A 35 15.84 -6.13 -10.79
C MET A 35 17.10 -6.09 -11.68
N GLN A 36 17.29 -4.99 -12.43
CA GLN A 36 18.45 -4.83 -13.31
C GLN A 36 19.77 -4.65 -12.55
N VAL A 37 19.71 -4.33 -11.27
CA VAL A 37 20.87 -4.05 -10.43
C VAL A 37 20.95 -4.92 -9.17
N ALA A 38 19.86 -5.59 -8.79
CA ALA A 38 19.82 -6.50 -7.65
C ALA A 38 20.64 -7.78 -7.91
N GLN A 39 21.09 -8.45 -6.86
CA GLN A 39 21.79 -9.74 -6.96
C GLN A 39 20.84 -10.88 -7.34
N GLU A 40 19.60 -10.83 -6.83
CA GLU A 40 18.57 -11.80 -7.14
C GLU A 40 17.25 -11.11 -7.41
N CYS A 41 16.35 -11.77 -8.13
CA CYS A 41 15.01 -11.24 -8.39
C CYS A 41 13.95 -12.34 -8.43
N GLU A 42 12.72 -11.96 -8.05
CA GLU A 42 11.53 -12.81 -8.13
C GLU A 42 10.39 -12.06 -8.80
N VAL A 43 9.61 -12.78 -9.61
CA VAL A 43 8.42 -12.24 -10.28
C VAL A 43 7.20 -12.95 -9.73
N ILE A 44 6.41 -12.25 -8.92
CA ILE A 44 5.20 -12.79 -8.31
C ILE A 44 4.09 -11.74 -8.25
N ASN A 45 2.85 -12.18 -8.12
CA ASN A 45 1.78 -11.30 -7.66
C ASN A 45 1.90 -11.13 -6.14
N MET A 46 2.39 -10.00 -5.67
CA MET A 46 2.58 -9.72 -4.23
C MET A 46 1.27 -9.58 -3.44
N LEU A 47 0.10 -9.53 -4.10
CA LEU A 47 -1.21 -9.66 -3.47
C LEU A 47 -1.59 -11.13 -3.18
N ASP A 48 -0.88 -12.09 -3.77
CA ASP A 48 -0.98 -13.50 -3.45
C ASP A 48 -0.10 -13.81 -2.23
N GLY A 49 -0.76 -14.07 -1.08
CA GLY A 49 -0.06 -14.32 0.17
C GLY A 49 0.79 -15.59 0.14
N ASP A 50 0.34 -16.63 -0.55
CA ASP A 50 1.06 -17.91 -0.60
C ASP A 50 2.29 -17.81 -1.49
N ALA A 51 2.21 -17.06 -2.60
CA ALA A 51 3.37 -16.75 -3.44
C ALA A 51 4.40 -15.92 -2.68
N LEU A 52 3.94 -14.95 -1.88
CA LEU A 52 4.82 -14.12 -1.03
C LEU A 52 5.50 -14.98 0.05
N ASP A 53 4.76 -15.83 0.75
CA ASP A 53 5.30 -16.75 1.75
C ASP A 53 6.35 -17.69 1.15
N ALA A 54 6.11 -18.19 -0.06
CA ALA A 54 7.03 -19.09 -0.75
C ALA A 54 8.39 -18.45 -1.03
N ILE A 55 8.44 -17.20 -1.51
CA ILE A 55 9.71 -16.51 -1.77
C ILE A 55 10.41 -16.07 -0.48
N VAL A 56 9.66 -15.71 0.56
CA VAL A 56 10.24 -15.41 1.87
C VAL A 56 10.87 -16.66 2.47
N ALA A 57 10.18 -17.81 2.40
CA ALA A 57 10.75 -19.09 2.85
C ALA A 57 11.97 -19.54 2.03
N LYS A 58 11.98 -19.28 0.71
CA LYS A 58 13.09 -19.62 -0.19
C LYS A 58 14.35 -18.81 0.13
N HIS A 59 14.22 -17.52 0.31
CA HIS A 59 15.37 -16.59 0.43
C HIS A 59 15.74 -16.28 1.89
N GLN A 60 14.83 -16.50 2.83
CA GLN A 60 15.03 -16.22 4.27
C GLN A 60 15.69 -14.84 4.52
N PRO A 61 15.07 -13.74 4.05
CA PRO A 61 15.66 -12.42 4.16
C PRO A 61 15.72 -11.96 5.62
N ASP A 62 16.77 -11.26 6.01
CA ASP A 62 16.85 -10.60 7.32
C ASP A 62 15.90 -9.39 7.40
N ILE A 63 15.74 -8.70 6.28
CA ILE A 63 14.94 -7.46 6.19
C ILE A 63 14.02 -7.51 5.00
N ILE A 64 12.75 -7.11 5.19
CA ILE A 64 11.76 -6.90 4.13
C ILE A 64 11.41 -5.41 4.07
N ILE A 65 11.50 -4.83 2.86
CA ILE A 65 11.18 -3.43 2.60
C ILE A 65 10.06 -3.36 1.57
N PRO A 66 8.81 -3.05 1.96
CA PRO A 66 7.74 -2.73 1.01
C PRO A 66 7.98 -1.34 0.40
N GLU A 67 8.00 -1.25 -0.92
CA GLU A 67 8.17 0.00 -1.67
C GLU A 67 6.85 0.42 -2.34
N VAL A 68 5.98 -0.55 -2.67
CA VAL A 68 4.66 -0.32 -3.26
C VAL A 68 3.54 -0.70 -2.30
N GLU A 69 2.32 -0.22 -2.58
CA GLU A 69 1.15 -0.52 -1.75
C GLU A 69 0.49 -1.86 -2.11
N SER A 70 0.70 -2.39 -3.33
CA SER A 70 0.03 -3.61 -3.83
C SER A 70 0.67 -4.88 -3.29
N ILE A 71 0.66 -5.06 -1.98
CA ILE A 71 1.26 -6.18 -1.26
C ILE A 71 0.26 -6.74 -0.24
N ARG A 72 0.31 -8.04 0.02
CA ARG A 72 -0.45 -8.70 1.08
C ARG A 72 0.19 -8.41 2.44
N THR A 73 0.05 -7.17 2.92
CA THR A 73 0.74 -6.66 4.11
C THR A 73 0.36 -7.37 5.41
N GLU A 74 -0.76 -8.09 5.45
CA GLU A 74 -1.15 -8.90 6.60
C GLU A 74 -0.14 -10.02 6.90
N ARG A 75 0.60 -10.50 5.89
CA ARG A 75 1.65 -11.51 6.09
C ARG A 75 2.84 -10.98 6.88
N PHE A 76 3.08 -9.70 6.86
CA PHE A 76 4.24 -9.08 7.53
C PHE A 76 4.24 -9.29 9.04
N TYR A 77 3.08 -9.37 9.67
CA TYR A 77 2.99 -9.67 11.10
C TYR A 77 3.61 -11.04 11.43
N ALA A 78 3.31 -12.06 10.63
CA ALA A 78 3.89 -13.39 10.79
C ALA A 78 5.40 -13.40 10.51
N TYR A 79 5.89 -12.58 9.58
CA TYR A 79 7.32 -12.46 9.31
C TYR A 79 8.07 -11.78 10.47
N GLU A 80 7.51 -10.73 11.08
CA GLU A 80 8.07 -10.10 12.29
C GLU A 80 8.10 -11.10 13.46
N GLU A 81 7.07 -11.93 13.65
CA GLU A 81 7.06 -13.01 14.66
C GLU A 81 8.14 -14.06 14.41
N GLN A 82 8.54 -14.30 13.17
CA GLN A 82 9.64 -15.18 12.79
C GLN A 82 11.03 -14.53 12.94
N GLY A 83 11.09 -13.26 13.33
CA GLY A 83 12.34 -12.53 13.52
C GLY A 83 12.85 -11.78 12.28
N ILE A 84 12.08 -11.74 11.19
CA ILE A 84 12.40 -10.93 10.01
C ILE A 84 12.05 -9.47 10.30
N GLN A 85 12.96 -8.56 10.09
CA GLN A 85 12.68 -7.13 10.26
C GLN A 85 11.90 -6.58 9.07
N VAL A 86 10.73 -6.01 9.31
CA VAL A 86 9.95 -5.30 8.28
C VAL A 86 10.15 -3.79 8.45
N VAL A 87 10.51 -3.08 7.37
CA VAL A 87 10.80 -1.64 7.39
C VAL A 87 10.05 -0.92 6.28
N PRO A 88 9.08 -0.06 6.62
CA PRO A 88 8.54 0.23 7.96
C PRO A 88 7.85 -1.00 8.58
N SER A 89 7.56 -0.97 9.87
CA SER A 89 6.97 -2.13 10.57
C SER A 89 5.70 -2.65 9.88
N ALA A 90 5.36 -3.93 10.12
CA ALA A 90 4.14 -4.56 9.58
C ALA A 90 2.90 -3.69 9.84
N ARG A 91 2.77 -3.13 11.05
CA ARG A 91 1.67 -2.22 11.39
C ARG A 91 1.68 -0.95 10.53
N ALA A 92 2.83 -0.32 10.35
CA ALA A 92 2.93 0.89 9.53
C ALA A 92 2.64 0.60 8.05
N ALA A 93 3.18 -0.49 7.51
CA ALA A 93 2.90 -0.94 6.14
C ALA A 93 1.40 -1.23 5.94
N HIS A 94 0.75 -1.88 6.90
CA HIS A 94 -0.69 -2.15 6.84
C HIS A 94 -1.52 -0.87 6.77
N PHE A 95 -1.17 0.19 7.51
CA PHE A 95 -1.88 1.46 7.45
C PHE A 95 -1.76 2.14 6.09
N THR A 96 -0.67 1.97 5.35
CA THR A 96 -0.52 2.55 4.01
C THR A 96 -1.51 1.94 3.01
N MET A 97 -1.88 0.68 3.20
CA MET A 97 -2.84 -0.07 2.37
C MET A 97 -4.29 0.17 2.77
N ASN A 98 -4.55 0.66 3.96
CA ASN A 98 -5.90 0.78 4.51
C ASN A 98 -6.21 2.25 4.85
N ARG A 99 -6.83 2.94 3.90
CA ARG A 99 -7.18 4.37 4.05
C ARG A 99 -8.10 4.62 5.23
N ARG A 100 -8.98 3.67 5.56
CA ARG A 100 -9.85 3.77 6.74
C ARG A 100 -9.02 3.69 8.02
N ALA A 101 -8.18 2.67 8.14
CA ALA A 101 -7.39 2.45 9.34
C ALA A 101 -6.47 3.64 9.66
N ILE A 102 -5.74 4.17 8.65
CA ILE A 102 -4.86 5.34 8.87
C ILE A 102 -5.67 6.61 9.20
N ARG A 103 -6.86 6.78 8.62
CA ARG A 103 -7.73 7.94 8.90
C ARG A 103 -8.27 7.88 10.32
N ASP A 104 -8.75 6.71 10.72
CA ASP A 104 -9.30 6.50 12.07
C ASP A 104 -8.19 6.61 13.13
N LEU A 105 -7.00 6.06 12.87
CA LEU A 105 -5.82 6.26 13.71
C LEU A 105 -5.53 7.76 13.91
N ALA A 106 -5.42 8.51 12.82
CA ALA A 106 -5.08 9.93 12.89
C ALA A 106 -6.16 10.75 13.62
N ALA A 107 -7.43 10.52 13.31
CA ALA A 107 -8.52 11.36 13.81
C ALA A 107 -9.04 10.95 15.20
N GLN A 108 -9.03 9.64 15.52
CA GLN A 108 -9.70 9.11 16.72
C GLN A 108 -8.71 8.69 17.82
N GLU A 109 -7.55 8.15 17.45
CA GLU A 109 -6.56 7.70 18.42
C GLU A 109 -5.51 8.77 18.72
N LEU A 110 -5.06 9.49 17.68
CA LEU A 110 -3.99 10.50 17.81
C LEU A 110 -4.51 11.93 17.92
N ASP A 111 -5.83 12.14 17.84
CA ASP A 111 -6.50 13.45 17.87
C ASP A 111 -5.87 14.48 16.91
N LEU A 112 -5.41 14.02 15.76
CA LEU A 112 -4.84 14.89 14.74
C LEU A 112 -5.96 15.57 13.95
N LYS A 113 -5.77 16.85 13.64
CA LYS A 113 -6.70 17.59 12.79
C LYS A 113 -6.75 16.99 11.37
N THR A 114 -7.89 16.43 11.00
CA THR A 114 -8.15 15.90 9.67
C THR A 114 -9.33 16.62 9.01
N ALA A 115 -9.44 16.53 7.68
CA ALA A 115 -10.66 16.95 7.00
C ALA A 115 -11.85 16.09 7.46
N PRO A 116 -13.07 16.62 7.50
CA PRO A 116 -14.28 15.82 7.75
C PRO A 116 -14.38 14.65 6.78
N TYR A 117 -14.80 13.49 7.26
CA TYR A 117 -14.94 12.30 6.42
C TYR A 117 -16.12 11.44 6.84
N ARG A 118 -16.60 10.63 5.89
CA ARG A 118 -17.61 9.59 6.10
C ARG A 118 -17.21 8.37 5.28
N TYR A 119 -17.65 7.18 5.73
CA TYR A 119 -17.49 5.94 4.99
C TYR A 119 -18.84 5.53 4.40
N ALA A 120 -18.83 4.99 3.18
CA ALA A 120 -20.02 4.52 2.49
C ALA A 120 -19.80 3.12 1.93
N ARG A 121 -20.81 2.25 2.05
CA ARG A 121 -20.86 0.89 1.49
C ARG A 121 -22.05 0.72 0.54
N SER A 122 -22.81 1.78 0.32
CA SER A 122 -23.92 1.84 -0.63
C SER A 122 -24.03 3.24 -1.22
N LEU A 123 -24.71 3.38 -2.35
CA LEU A 123 -24.98 4.68 -2.97
C LEU A 123 -25.75 5.61 -2.02
N GLU A 124 -26.69 5.07 -1.26
CA GLU A 124 -27.44 5.78 -0.24
C GLU A 124 -26.53 6.41 0.81
N GLN A 125 -25.65 5.57 1.41
CA GLN A 125 -24.66 6.04 2.39
C GLN A 125 -23.66 7.03 1.80
N LEU A 126 -23.31 6.89 0.51
CA LEU A 126 -22.46 7.85 -0.17
C LEU A 126 -23.17 9.21 -0.30
N THR A 127 -24.43 9.22 -0.67
CA THR A 127 -25.24 10.44 -0.78
C THR A 127 -25.33 11.16 0.57
N GLU A 128 -25.71 10.45 1.63
CA GLU A 128 -25.76 10.97 2.99
C GLU A 128 -24.38 11.49 3.46
N GLY A 129 -23.32 10.75 3.13
CA GLY A 129 -21.96 11.13 3.46
C GLY A 129 -21.51 12.42 2.76
N VAL A 130 -21.85 12.60 1.50
CA VAL A 130 -21.58 13.83 0.72
C VAL A 130 -22.32 15.02 1.33
N GLU A 131 -23.58 14.85 1.69
CA GLU A 131 -24.38 15.90 2.36
C GLU A 131 -23.76 16.30 3.71
N ALA A 132 -23.36 15.32 4.51
CA ALA A 132 -22.76 15.54 5.82
C ALA A 132 -21.37 16.19 5.76
N VAL A 133 -20.56 15.86 4.76
CA VAL A 133 -19.22 16.44 4.56
C VAL A 133 -19.29 17.80 3.90
N GLY A 134 -20.27 17.99 3.02
CA GLY A 134 -20.42 19.18 2.18
C GLY A 134 -19.68 19.10 0.85
N MET A 135 -20.08 19.94 -0.08
CA MET A 135 -19.47 20.04 -1.41
C MET A 135 -18.68 21.35 -1.56
N PRO A 136 -17.54 21.35 -2.26
CA PRO A 136 -16.96 20.21 -2.97
C PRO A 136 -16.27 19.22 -2.04
N CYS A 137 -16.37 17.93 -2.33
CA CYS A 137 -15.66 16.87 -1.60
C CYS A 137 -15.06 15.82 -2.56
N VAL A 138 -14.28 14.89 -2.03
CA VAL A 138 -13.62 13.84 -2.82
C VAL A 138 -14.05 12.47 -2.32
N VAL A 139 -14.60 11.67 -3.20
CA VAL A 139 -14.84 10.24 -2.98
C VAL A 139 -13.58 9.47 -3.33
N LYS A 140 -13.18 8.54 -2.46
CA LYS A 140 -11.97 7.74 -2.63
C LYS A 140 -12.24 6.29 -2.26
N PRO A 141 -11.78 5.29 -3.05
CA PRO A 141 -11.79 3.90 -2.62
C PRO A 141 -10.99 3.73 -1.31
N LEU A 142 -11.36 2.74 -0.51
CA LEU A 142 -10.60 2.42 0.72
C LEU A 142 -9.18 1.99 0.40
N MET A 143 -9.00 1.26 -0.69
CA MET A 143 -7.69 0.86 -1.19
C MET A 143 -7.50 1.43 -2.61
N SER A 144 -6.55 2.33 -2.77
CA SER A 144 -6.12 2.82 -4.08
C SER A 144 -4.78 3.51 -3.97
N SER A 145 -4.00 3.43 -5.04
CA SER A 145 -2.72 4.09 -5.22
C SER A 145 -2.80 5.15 -6.31
N SER A 146 -1.95 6.17 -6.20
CA SER A 146 -1.74 7.19 -7.25
C SER A 146 -3.03 7.89 -7.73
N GLY A 147 -4.01 8.05 -6.86
CA GLY A 147 -5.26 8.75 -7.17
C GLY A 147 -6.26 7.94 -8.02
N LYS A 148 -5.99 6.68 -8.32
CA LYS A 148 -6.92 5.82 -9.07
C LYS A 148 -8.24 5.64 -8.32
N GLY A 149 -9.37 5.66 -9.04
CA GLY A 149 -10.70 5.52 -8.46
C GLY A 149 -11.18 6.72 -7.62
N GLN A 150 -10.52 7.88 -7.72
CA GLN A 150 -10.97 9.09 -7.01
C GLN A 150 -11.88 9.93 -7.88
N SER A 151 -12.95 10.45 -7.29
CA SER A 151 -13.90 11.35 -7.95
C SER A 151 -14.12 12.61 -7.12
N VAL A 152 -14.13 13.77 -7.79
CA VAL A 152 -14.47 15.05 -7.16
C VAL A 152 -15.97 15.29 -7.32
N ILE A 153 -16.66 15.47 -6.21
CA ILE A 153 -18.09 15.79 -6.16
C ILE A 153 -18.25 17.29 -5.99
N ARG A 154 -18.81 17.94 -6.99
CA ARG A 154 -19.13 19.37 -6.97
C ARG A 154 -20.63 19.61 -6.92
N SER A 155 -21.43 18.60 -7.30
CA SER A 155 -22.89 18.64 -7.32
C SER A 155 -23.47 17.27 -7.00
N ALA A 156 -24.74 17.19 -6.63
CA ALA A 156 -25.44 15.93 -6.38
C ALA A 156 -25.43 15.00 -7.62
N ALA A 157 -25.39 15.55 -8.83
CA ALA A 157 -25.31 14.77 -10.06
C ALA A 157 -24.02 13.97 -10.22
N ASP A 158 -22.94 14.36 -9.54
CA ASP A 158 -21.65 13.66 -9.59
C ASP A 158 -21.62 12.38 -8.72
N VAL A 159 -22.52 12.27 -7.74
CA VAL A 159 -22.51 11.19 -6.74
C VAL A 159 -22.71 9.82 -7.39
N HIS A 160 -23.71 9.70 -8.26
CA HIS A 160 -24.01 8.43 -8.94
C HIS A 160 -22.85 7.97 -9.82
N LYS A 161 -22.28 8.89 -10.59
CA LYS A 161 -21.11 8.61 -11.43
C LYS A 161 -19.89 8.19 -10.62
N ALA A 162 -19.69 8.78 -9.46
CA ALA A 162 -18.58 8.43 -8.56
C ALA A 162 -18.75 7.06 -7.89
N TRP A 163 -19.98 6.60 -7.73
CA TRP A 163 -20.30 5.27 -7.22
C TRP A 163 -20.08 4.16 -8.26
N GLU A 164 -20.37 4.45 -9.52
CA GLU A 164 -20.21 3.50 -10.64
C GLU A 164 -18.74 3.34 -11.10
N TYR A 165 -17.88 4.26 -10.74
CA TYR A 165 -16.45 4.27 -11.11
C TYR A 165 -15.61 3.41 -10.18
#